data_5c0243132afc19cb2b402fcdf766db51
#
_entry.id   5c0243132afc19cb2b402fcdf766db51
#
_cell.length_a   1.000
_cell.length_b   1.000
_cell.length_c   1.000
_cell.angle_alpha   90.00
_cell.angle_beta   90.00
_cell.angle_gamma   90.00
#
_symmetry.space_group_name_H-M   'P 1'
#
loop_
_entity.id
_entity.type
_entity.pdbx_description
1 polymer ?
#
loop_
_entity_poly.entity_id
_entity_poly.type
_entity_poly.pdbx_seq_one_letter_code
_entity_poly.pdbx_strand_id
1 'polypeptide(L)'
;KRFFSLNWIMSVAVVFSSALHAEQSQTLDRDQWLKARFGAQHDALIPVVAVADMLYGCQQVKHADNSVNVKSLLTQLDKNHLAEKLLACLAGESPKSDEALNYGLTGCFNEQFAHLPLAEKQQKMLLVGKAINGLSRAERQKSFTQCVTDQAIHYLR
;
A
#
# COMPACT_ATOMS: atom_id res chain seq x y z
N LYS A 1 72.86 -1.71 -13.56
CA LYS A 1 72.50 -2.89 -14.40
C LYS A 1 71.26 -3.53 -13.83
N ARG A 2 70.22 -3.59 -14.73
CA ARG A 2 69.02 -4.42 -14.80
C ARG A 2 67.97 -4.11 -13.72
N PHE A 3 66.88 -3.36 -14.02
CA PHE A 3 65.63 -3.76 -14.73
C PHE A 3 65.11 -5.11 -14.23
N PHE A 4 63.98 -5.07 -13.49
CA PHE A 4 62.82 -5.86 -13.82
C PHE A 4 61.58 -5.24 -13.23
N SER A 5 60.77 -4.79 -14.09
CA SER A 5 59.35 -4.51 -14.03
C SER A 5 58.64 -5.77 -13.55
N LEU A 6 57.62 -5.61 -12.68
CA LEU A 6 56.41 -6.40 -12.85
C LEU A 6 55.19 -5.66 -12.24
N ASN A 7 54.50 -5.06 -13.11
CA ASN A 7 53.09 -4.67 -13.02
C ASN A 7 52.26 -5.92 -12.68
N TRP A 8 51.59 -5.94 -11.58
CA TRP A 8 50.44 -6.80 -11.42
C TRP A 8 49.33 -6.05 -10.65
N ILE A 9 48.65 -5.22 -11.42
CA ILE A 9 47.32 -4.71 -11.04
C ILE A 9 46.35 -5.85 -11.32
N MET A 10 46.00 -6.59 -10.33
CA MET A 10 44.84 -7.47 -10.41
C MET A 10 43.58 -6.66 -10.13
N SER A 11 42.88 -6.42 -11.21
CA SER A 11 41.49 -5.98 -11.28
C SER A 11 40.61 -6.98 -10.51
N VAL A 12 40.14 -6.59 -9.34
CA VAL A 12 38.94 -7.21 -8.74
C VAL A 12 37.78 -6.29 -9.11
N ALA A 13 37.29 -6.46 -10.30
CA ALA A 13 36.03 -5.88 -10.75
C ALA A 13 34.86 -6.63 -10.15
N VAL A 14 34.14 -5.95 -9.28
CA VAL A 14 32.71 -5.75 -9.33
C VAL A 14 31.85 -6.92 -9.86
N VAL A 15 31.33 -7.71 -8.95
CA VAL A 15 30.14 -8.57 -9.21
C VAL A 15 29.21 -8.52 -8.00
N PHE A 16 28.65 -7.33 -7.69
CA PHE A 16 27.61 -7.21 -6.69
C PHE A 16 26.56 -6.17 -7.12
N SER A 17 25.91 -6.37 -8.24
CA SER A 17 24.79 -5.48 -8.62
C SER A 17 23.63 -6.18 -9.34
N SER A 18 23.61 -7.49 -9.46
CA SER A 18 22.60 -8.17 -10.28
C SER A 18 21.41 -8.77 -9.53
N ALA A 19 21.47 -8.89 -8.21
CA ALA A 19 20.43 -9.58 -7.45
C ALA A 19 19.19 -8.71 -7.19
N LEU A 20 19.36 -7.41 -6.99
CA LEU A 20 18.24 -6.51 -6.68
C LEU A 20 17.31 -6.24 -7.88
N HIS A 21 17.83 -6.30 -9.10
CA HIS A 21 17.03 -6.08 -10.30
C HIS A 21 16.19 -7.30 -10.71
N ALA A 22 16.63 -8.51 -10.36
CA ALA A 22 15.91 -9.75 -10.69
C ALA A 22 14.64 -9.91 -9.84
N GLU A 23 14.68 -9.52 -8.58
CA GLU A 23 13.54 -9.64 -7.66
C GLU A 23 12.43 -8.63 -8.02
N GLN A 24 12.81 -7.41 -8.37
CA GLN A 24 11.87 -6.38 -8.82
C GLN A 24 11.24 -6.71 -10.18
N SER A 25 11.96 -7.35 -11.09
CA SER A 25 11.43 -7.80 -12.38
C SER A 25 10.45 -8.97 -12.22
N GLN A 26 10.69 -9.88 -11.29
CA GLN A 26 9.81 -11.03 -11.04
C GLN A 26 8.48 -10.61 -10.40
N THR A 27 8.47 -9.62 -9.51
CA THR A 27 7.24 -9.11 -8.90
C THR A 27 6.39 -8.34 -9.91
N LEU A 28 7.00 -7.50 -10.74
CA LEU A 28 6.33 -6.77 -11.81
C LEU A 28 5.70 -7.72 -12.84
N ASP A 29 6.40 -8.78 -13.24
CA ASP A 29 5.92 -9.77 -14.20
C ASP A 29 4.73 -10.57 -13.62
N ARG A 30 4.80 -10.96 -12.35
CA ARG A 30 3.71 -11.61 -11.65
C ARG A 30 2.46 -10.72 -11.54
N ASP A 31 2.61 -9.46 -11.21
CA ASP A 31 1.50 -8.52 -11.05
C ASP A 31 0.85 -8.23 -12.41
N GLN A 32 1.62 -8.11 -13.47
CA GLN A 32 1.10 -7.98 -14.83
C GLN A 32 0.34 -9.23 -15.26
N TRP A 33 0.85 -10.41 -14.97
CA TRP A 33 0.17 -11.66 -15.26
C TRP A 33 -1.15 -11.80 -14.49
N LEU A 34 -1.16 -11.43 -13.20
CA LEU A 34 -2.37 -11.42 -12.38
C LEU A 34 -3.42 -10.46 -12.93
N LYS A 35 -3.02 -9.24 -13.32
CA LYS A 35 -3.91 -8.25 -13.93
C LYS A 35 -4.49 -8.75 -15.26
N ALA A 36 -3.66 -9.36 -16.11
CA ALA A 36 -4.12 -9.89 -17.39
C ALA A 36 -5.12 -11.05 -17.21
N ARG A 37 -4.93 -11.91 -16.21
CA ARG A 37 -5.77 -13.08 -15.98
C ARG A 37 -7.03 -12.76 -15.17
N PHE A 38 -6.93 -11.84 -14.22
CA PHE A 38 -7.98 -11.53 -13.25
C PHE A 38 -8.45 -10.07 -13.33
N GLY A 39 -8.22 -9.38 -14.47
CA GLY A 39 -8.48 -7.95 -14.61
C GLY A 39 -9.87 -7.52 -14.18
N ALA A 40 -10.93 -8.23 -14.60
CA ALA A 40 -12.28 -7.91 -14.19
C ALA A 40 -12.51 -8.10 -12.68
N GLN A 41 -11.89 -9.11 -12.07
CA GLN A 41 -11.97 -9.34 -10.62
C GLN A 41 -11.17 -8.27 -9.86
N HIS A 42 -10.00 -7.91 -10.38
CA HIS A 42 -9.19 -6.83 -9.82
C HIS A 42 -9.96 -5.52 -9.82
N ASP A 43 -10.54 -5.13 -10.95
CA ASP A 43 -11.32 -3.89 -11.09
C ASP A 43 -12.53 -3.87 -10.15
N ALA A 44 -13.20 -5.02 -9.96
CA ALA A 44 -14.30 -5.15 -9.04
C ALA A 44 -13.88 -5.07 -7.56
N LEU A 45 -12.65 -5.45 -7.23
CA LEU A 45 -12.10 -5.39 -5.86
C LEU A 45 -11.68 -3.98 -5.47
N ILE A 46 -11.19 -3.15 -6.39
CA ILE A 46 -10.69 -1.80 -6.08
C ILE A 46 -11.66 -0.99 -5.23
N PRO A 47 -12.95 -0.82 -5.60
CA PRO A 47 -13.89 -0.06 -4.78
C PRO A 47 -14.17 -0.71 -3.42
N VAL A 48 -14.16 -2.03 -3.34
CA VAL A 48 -14.39 -2.76 -2.08
C VAL A 48 -13.21 -2.56 -1.11
N VAL A 49 -12.00 -2.66 -1.63
CA VAL A 49 -10.77 -2.38 -0.86
C VAL A 49 -10.74 -0.92 -0.40
N ALA A 50 -11.10 0.03 -1.28
CA ALA A 50 -11.15 1.44 -0.91
C ALA A 50 -12.12 1.71 0.24
N VAL A 51 -13.31 1.08 0.23
CA VAL A 51 -14.30 1.20 1.32
C VAL A 51 -13.76 0.58 2.61
N ALA A 52 -13.09 -0.57 2.54
CA ALA A 52 -12.50 -1.21 3.72
C ALA A 52 -11.37 -0.35 4.33
N ASP A 53 -10.53 0.27 3.50
CA ASP A 53 -9.47 1.18 3.96
C ASP A 53 -10.06 2.43 4.63
N MET A 54 -11.09 3.04 4.01
CA MET A 54 -11.79 4.18 4.61
C MET A 54 -12.44 3.82 5.93
N LEU A 55 -13.09 2.67 6.02
CA LEU A 55 -13.72 2.19 7.25
C LEU A 55 -12.67 1.95 8.34
N TYR A 56 -11.59 1.26 8.01
CA TYR A 56 -10.49 1.03 8.93
C TYR A 56 -9.94 2.36 9.48
N GLY A 57 -9.59 3.30 8.59
CA GLY A 57 -9.04 4.60 9.01
C GLY A 57 -10.02 5.41 9.86
N CYS A 58 -11.31 5.39 9.52
CA CYS A 58 -12.36 6.03 10.30
C CYS A 58 -12.47 5.42 11.72
N GLN A 59 -12.46 4.10 11.82
CA GLN A 59 -12.53 3.39 13.11
C GLN A 59 -11.31 3.69 13.99
N GLN A 60 -10.11 3.73 13.40
CA GLN A 60 -8.89 4.07 14.13
C GLN A 60 -8.95 5.48 14.74
N VAL A 61 -9.47 6.45 13.99
CA VAL A 61 -9.52 7.85 14.43
C VAL A 61 -10.68 8.09 15.40
N LYS A 62 -11.87 7.56 15.11
CA LYS A 62 -13.08 7.87 15.88
C LYS A 62 -13.31 6.94 17.06
N HIS A 63 -12.88 5.70 16.97
CA HIS A 63 -13.19 4.66 17.96
C HIS A 63 -11.96 4.02 18.61
N ALA A 64 -10.76 4.32 18.13
CA ALA A 64 -9.50 3.71 18.57
C ALA A 64 -9.56 2.15 18.61
N ASP A 65 -10.33 1.55 17.72
CA ASP A 65 -10.52 0.11 17.64
C ASP A 65 -9.34 -0.55 16.92
N ASN A 66 -8.39 -1.05 17.72
CA ASN A 66 -7.20 -1.74 17.22
C ASN A 66 -7.43 -3.25 16.97
N SER A 67 -8.64 -3.76 17.20
CA SER A 67 -8.96 -5.19 17.03
C SER A 67 -9.21 -5.59 15.58
N VAL A 68 -9.46 -4.64 14.71
CA VAL A 68 -9.84 -4.84 13.30
C VAL A 68 -8.68 -4.45 12.39
N ASN A 69 -8.48 -5.20 11.32
CA ASN A 69 -7.58 -4.84 10.23
C ASN A 69 -8.31 -4.93 8.89
N VAL A 70 -7.75 -4.31 7.84
CA VAL A 70 -8.38 -4.24 6.52
C VAL A 70 -8.68 -5.62 5.95
N LYS A 71 -7.76 -6.57 6.10
CA LYS A 71 -7.94 -7.95 5.65
C LYS A 71 -9.16 -8.62 6.32
N SER A 72 -9.35 -8.44 7.63
CA SER A 72 -10.51 -8.99 8.32
C SER A 72 -11.82 -8.37 7.84
N LEU A 73 -11.85 -7.06 7.58
CA LEU A 73 -12.99 -6.38 6.98
C LEU A 73 -13.37 -6.98 5.64
N LEU A 74 -12.40 -7.22 4.77
CA LEU A 74 -12.60 -7.78 3.43
C LEU A 74 -13.00 -9.26 3.42
N THR A 75 -12.64 -10.01 4.46
CA THR A 75 -12.93 -11.46 4.53
C THR A 75 -14.19 -11.79 5.31
N GLN A 76 -14.61 -10.93 6.24
CA GLN A 76 -15.73 -11.16 7.14
C GLN A 76 -17.00 -10.43 6.72
N LEU A 77 -16.87 -9.34 5.98
CA LEU A 77 -18.00 -8.51 5.55
C LEU A 77 -18.17 -8.55 4.04
N ASP A 78 -19.39 -8.60 3.59
CA ASP A 78 -19.72 -8.35 2.19
C ASP A 78 -19.69 -6.83 1.89
N LYS A 79 -19.73 -6.49 0.61
CA LYS A 79 -19.62 -5.10 0.14
C LYS A 79 -20.71 -4.18 0.69
N ASN A 80 -21.92 -4.69 0.94
CA ASN A 80 -23.04 -3.88 1.43
C ASN A 80 -22.84 -3.56 2.91
N HIS A 81 -22.48 -4.56 3.73
CA HIS A 81 -22.15 -4.35 5.15
C HIS A 81 -20.93 -3.46 5.34
N LEU A 82 -19.92 -3.57 4.47
CA LEU A 82 -18.78 -2.63 4.48
C LEU A 82 -19.24 -1.20 4.25
N ALA A 83 -20.08 -0.97 3.23
CA ALA A 83 -20.59 0.37 2.92
C ALA A 83 -21.46 0.93 4.04
N GLU A 84 -22.36 0.14 4.62
CA GLU A 84 -23.21 0.53 5.75
C GLU A 84 -22.37 0.93 6.97
N LYS A 85 -21.36 0.13 7.31
CA LYS A 85 -20.45 0.43 8.44
C LYS A 85 -19.62 1.68 8.18
N LEU A 86 -19.17 1.90 6.94
CA LEU A 86 -18.46 3.14 6.58
C LEU A 86 -19.38 4.36 6.77
N LEU A 87 -20.60 4.31 6.24
CA LEU A 87 -21.56 5.43 6.38
C LEU A 87 -21.87 5.71 7.86
N ALA A 88 -22.05 4.68 8.67
CA ALA A 88 -22.24 4.83 10.11
C ALA A 88 -21.03 5.48 10.78
N CYS A 89 -19.81 5.06 10.45
CA CYS A 89 -18.58 5.65 10.98
C CYS A 89 -18.40 7.11 10.56
N LEU A 90 -18.71 7.43 9.32
CA LEU A 90 -18.62 8.81 8.78
C LEU A 90 -19.65 9.75 9.43
N ALA A 91 -20.72 9.24 10.04
CA ALA A 91 -21.68 10.02 10.81
C ALA A 91 -22.29 11.22 10.05
N GLY A 92 -22.68 10.98 8.80
CA GLY A 92 -23.26 12.01 7.92
C GLY A 92 -22.29 12.67 6.94
N GLU A 93 -20.99 12.47 7.11
CA GLU A 93 -20.00 12.88 6.11
C GLU A 93 -20.10 12.02 4.84
N SER A 94 -19.81 12.64 3.70
CA SER A 94 -19.80 11.94 2.42
C SER A 94 -18.59 11.02 2.30
N PRO A 95 -18.74 9.80 1.73
CA PRO A 95 -17.59 8.97 1.32
C PRO A 95 -16.65 9.65 0.31
N LYS A 96 -17.10 10.73 -0.31
CA LYS A 96 -16.30 11.57 -1.22
C LYS A 96 -15.68 12.79 -0.53
N SER A 97 -15.83 12.94 0.78
CA SER A 97 -15.25 14.04 1.54
C SER A 97 -13.72 13.94 1.62
N ASP A 98 -13.08 15.04 1.97
CA ASP A 98 -11.64 15.04 2.29
C ASP A 98 -11.31 14.16 3.48
N GLU A 99 -12.20 14.12 4.46
CA GLU A 99 -12.06 13.31 5.66
C GLU A 99 -12.06 11.83 5.31
N ALA A 100 -13.03 11.37 4.51
CA ALA A 100 -13.09 9.98 4.05
C ALA A 100 -11.85 9.59 3.21
N LEU A 101 -11.37 10.50 2.37
CA LEU A 101 -10.12 10.30 1.61
C LEU A 101 -8.91 10.14 2.54
N ASN A 102 -8.81 10.94 3.58
CA ASN A 102 -7.74 10.88 4.56
C ASN A 102 -7.79 9.56 5.35
N TYR A 103 -8.97 9.09 5.73
CA TYR A 103 -9.16 7.78 6.34
C TYR A 103 -8.70 6.66 5.39
N GLY A 104 -9.08 6.73 4.12
CA GLY A 104 -8.68 5.76 3.11
C GLY A 104 -7.16 5.67 2.95
N LEU A 105 -6.48 6.79 2.88
CA LEU A 105 -5.02 6.85 2.84
C LEU A 105 -4.39 6.22 4.08
N THR A 106 -4.91 6.54 5.25
CA THR A 106 -4.44 5.97 6.51
C THR A 106 -4.61 4.45 6.53
N GLY A 107 -5.77 3.94 6.11
CA GLY A 107 -6.06 2.51 6.04
C GLY A 107 -5.15 1.78 5.07
N CYS A 108 -5.07 2.28 3.83
CA CYS A 108 -4.28 1.65 2.79
C CYS A 108 -2.78 1.58 3.13
N PHE A 109 -2.18 2.67 3.60
CA PHE A 109 -0.78 2.65 4.00
C PHE A 109 -0.53 1.83 5.27
N ASN A 110 -1.48 1.80 6.21
CA ASN A 110 -1.37 0.93 7.38
C ASN A 110 -1.31 -0.55 6.99
N GLU A 111 -2.11 -0.97 6.01
CA GLU A 111 -2.09 -2.34 5.48
C GLU A 111 -0.81 -2.60 4.67
N GLN A 112 -0.39 -1.66 3.84
CA GLN A 112 0.83 -1.76 3.05
C GLN A 112 2.07 -1.95 3.94
N PHE A 113 2.09 -1.35 5.13
CA PHE A 113 3.18 -1.47 6.10
C PHE A 113 2.94 -2.54 7.17
N ALA A 114 1.92 -3.39 7.03
CA ALA A 114 1.58 -4.42 8.01
C ALA A 114 2.71 -5.45 8.25
N HIS A 115 3.56 -5.65 7.23
CA HIS A 115 4.69 -6.59 7.29
C HIS A 115 5.93 -6.03 8.01
N LEU A 116 5.97 -4.73 8.32
CA LEU A 116 7.12 -4.08 8.94
C LEU A 116 7.14 -4.28 10.47
N PRO A 117 8.32 -4.22 11.10
CA PRO A 117 8.43 -4.13 12.54
C PRO A 117 7.67 -2.92 13.08
N LEU A 118 7.07 -3.06 14.28
CA LEU A 118 6.16 -2.04 14.84
C LEU A 118 6.76 -0.64 14.87
N ALA A 119 8.01 -0.50 15.30
CA ALA A 119 8.68 0.80 15.39
C ALA A 119 8.86 1.45 14.00
N GLU A 120 9.22 0.67 12.99
CA GLU A 120 9.37 1.16 11.61
C GLU A 120 8.00 1.54 11.02
N LYS A 121 6.99 0.69 11.22
CA LYS A 121 5.62 0.98 10.82
C LYS A 121 5.12 2.30 11.40
N GLN A 122 5.33 2.52 12.70
CA GLN A 122 4.94 3.76 13.37
C GLN A 122 5.62 4.99 12.75
N GLN A 123 6.92 4.92 12.47
CA GLN A 123 7.65 6.00 11.81
C GLN A 123 7.09 6.29 10.41
N LYS A 124 6.82 5.27 9.61
CA LYS A 124 6.23 5.42 8.27
C LYS A 124 4.82 6.02 8.35
N MET A 125 4.00 5.59 9.29
CA MET A 125 2.65 6.15 9.47
C MET A 125 2.67 7.62 9.92
N LEU A 126 3.67 8.07 10.69
CA LEU A 126 3.87 9.50 10.97
C LEU A 126 4.18 10.30 9.70
N LEU A 127 4.96 9.73 8.76
CA LEU A 127 5.23 10.36 7.47
C LEU A 127 3.97 10.42 6.60
N VAL A 128 3.15 9.36 6.62
CA VAL A 128 1.84 9.36 5.94
C VAL A 128 0.96 10.48 6.47
N GLY A 129 0.85 10.66 7.79
CA GLY A 129 0.09 11.75 8.40
C GLY A 129 0.59 13.15 7.96
N LYS A 130 1.92 13.34 7.91
CA LYS A 130 2.51 14.58 7.40
C LYS A 130 2.19 14.81 5.92
N ALA A 131 2.27 13.77 5.10
CA ALA A 131 1.95 13.84 3.67
C ALA A 131 0.48 14.18 3.44
N ILE A 132 -0.44 13.56 4.17
CA ILE A 132 -1.87 13.85 4.11
C ILE A 132 -2.13 15.34 4.38
N ASN A 133 -1.46 15.92 5.37
CA ASN A 133 -1.61 17.34 5.72
C ASN A 133 -0.94 18.31 4.73
N GLY A 134 0.08 17.86 4.00
CA GLY A 134 0.88 18.70 3.09
C GLY A 134 0.46 18.61 1.62
N LEU A 135 -0.22 17.56 1.22
CA LEU A 135 -0.63 17.33 -0.16
C LEU A 135 -1.98 17.97 -0.48
N SER A 136 -2.12 18.44 -1.72
CA SER A 136 -3.42 18.86 -2.27
C SER A 136 -4.40 17.69 -2.32
N ARG A 137 -5.69 17.99 -2.39
CA ARG A 137 -6.73 16.96 -2.56
C ARG A 137 -6.46 16.06 -3.78
N ALA A 138 -6.07 16.63 -4.90
CA ALA A 138 -5.81 15.89 -6.13
C ALA A 138 -4.65 14.90 -5.97
N GLU A 139 -3.57 15.32 -5.31
CA GLU A 139 -2.42 14.45 -5.02
C GLU A 139 -2.78 13.33 -4.04
N ARG A 140 -3.56 13.63 -3.00
CA ARG A 140 -4.08 12.63 -2.07
C ARG A 140 -4.96 11.61 -2.77
N GLN A 141 -5.85 12.06 -3.66
CA GLN A 141 -6.72 11.18 -4.43
C GLN A 141 -5.93 10.28 -5.38
N LYS A 142 -4.93 10.82 -6.07
CA LYS A 142 -4.02 10.04 -6.92
C LYS A 142 -3.27 8.97 -6.10
N SER A 143 -2.74 9.37 -4.94
CA SER A 143 -2.01 8.46 -4.04
C SER A 143 -2.91 7.36 -3.52
N PHE A 144 -4.14 7.68 -3.11
CA PHE A 144 -5.10 6.68 -2.64
C PHE A 144 -5.51 5.72 -3.76
N THR A 145 -5.82 6.22 -4.95
CA THR A 145 -6.15 5.38 -6.10
C THR A 145 -5.03 4.39 -6.41
N GLN A 146 -3.79 4.86 -6.43
CA GLN A 146 -2.63 3.99 -6.65
C GLN A 146 -2.51 2.93 -5.54
N CYS A 147 -2.60 3.36 -4.29
CA CYS A 147 -2.47 2.47 -3.14
C CYS A 147 -3.52 1.34 -3.16
N VAL A 148 -4.81 1.66 -3.36
CA VAL A 148 -5.87 0.63 -3.39
C VAL A 148 -5.80 -0.26 -4.61
N THR A 149 -5.34 0.27 -5.75
CA THR A 149 -5.14 -0.52 -6.97
C THR A 149 -4.07 -1.59 -6.77
N ASP A 150 -2.95 -1.20 -6.16
CA ASP A 150 -1.87 -2.13 -5.84
C ASP A 150 -2.28 -3.13 -4.74
N GLN A 151 -2.98 -2.66 -3.72
CA GLN A 151 -3.47 -3.50 -2.63
C GLN A 151 -4.49 -4.54 -3.09
N ALA A 152 -5.38 -4.18 -4.02
CA ALA A 152 -6.42 -5.09 -4.54
C ALA A 152 -5.84 -6.35 -5.19
N ILE A 153 -4.61 -6.28 -5.73
CA ILE A 153 -3.92 -7.44 -6.31
C ILE A 153 -3.70 -8.54 -5.27
N HIS A 154 -3.44 -8.18 -4.02
CA HIS A 154 -3.18 -9.13 -2.93
C HIS A 154 -4.42 -9.92 -2.51
N TYR A 155 -5.61 -9.46 -2.90
CA TYR A 155 -6.89 -10.10 -2.60
C TYR A 155 -7.49 -10.86 -3.78
N LEU A 156 -6.79 -10.95 -4.91
CA LEU A 156 -7.19 -11.83 -6.02
C LEU A 156 -7.05 -13.29 -5.59
N ARG A 157 -8.10 -14.07 -5.83
CA ARG A 157 -8.20 -15.50 -5.49
C ARG A 157 -8.51 -16.34 -6.72
#